data_563fcd8c6abca9f931ffbc0ecd2d0fe9
#
_entry.id   563fcd8c6abca9f931ffbc0ecd2d0fe9
#
_cell.length_a   1.000
_cell.length_b   1.000
_cell.length_c   1.000
_cell.angle_alpha   90.00
_cell.angle_beta   90.00
_cell.angle_gamma   90.00
#
_symmetry.space_group_name_H-M   'P 1'
#
loop_
_entity.id
_entity.type
_entity.pdbx_description
1 polymer ?
#
loop_
_entity_poly.entity_id
_entity_poly.type
_entity_poly.pdbx_seq_one_letter_code
_entity_poly.pdbx_strand_id
1 'polypeptide(L)'
;MLHALPSITQHILCEETDLAQLKQKPLHFKCGIYLICTHGQALISTGVQQYVFEEQTELIFLTGSLIQVVQSSYDFKARILMFPQEIFLKAVLPIDTPYYNYAHEHPCYHHTEDERSQKTWKEINLWMDMAEMQFMDNTPQFRQQQEYNFLQNLLMWLFN
;
A
#
# COMPACT_ATOMS: atom_id res chain seq x y z
N MET A 1 14.06 -9.85 11.85
CA MET A 1 13.28 -8.87 12.63
C MET A 1 12.77 -7.78 11.72
N LEU A 2 11.46 -7.57 11.70
CA LEU A 2 10.86 -6.56 10.85
C LEU A 2 10.96 -5.18 11.49
N HIS A 3 11.16 -4.17 10.66
CA HIS A 3 11.28 -2.79 11.14
C HIS A 3 9.93 -2.24 11.60
N ALA A 4 9.97 -1.34 12.57
CA ALA A 4 8.79 -0.56 12.91
C ALA A 4 8.49 0.41 11.75
N LEU A 5 7.22 0.50 11.36
CA LEU A 5 6.81 1.37 10.28
C LEU A 5 6.73 2.82 10.76
N PRO A 6 7.24 3.79 9.98
CA PRO A 6 7.08 5.19 10.33
C PRO A 6 5.65 5.67 10.05
N SER A 7 5.21 6.70 10.75
CA SER A 7 3.89 7.32 10.51
C SER A 7 3.91 8.25 9.31
N ILE A 8 5.09 8.71 8.91
CA ILE A 8 5.29 9.59 7.77
C ILE A 8 6.60 9.21 7.10
N THR A 9 6.68 9.37 5.79
CA THR A 9 7.89 9.07 5.05
C THR A 9 8.20 10.20 4.07
N GLN A 10 9.49 10.45 3.85
CA GLN A 10 9.98 11.44 2.89
C GLN A 10 10.31 10.81 1.55
N HIS A 11 10.38 9.49 1.49
CA HIS A 11 10.71 8.72 0.30
C HIS A 11 9.78 7.53 0.18
N ILE A 12 9.71 6.96 -1.01
CA ILE A 12 8.99 5.70 -1.20
C ILE A 12 9.69 4.61 -0.38
N LEU A 13 8.90 3.86 0.37
CA LEU A 13 9.35 2.72 1.16
C LEU A 13 8.50 1.51 0.77
N CYS A 14 9.15 0.39 0.53
CA CYS A 14 8.45 -0.85 0.22
C CYS A 14 9.13 -1.99 0.95
N GLU A 15 8.37 -2.72 1.79
CA GLU A 15 8.93 -3.81 2.57
C GLU A 15 7.87 -4.82 2.99
N GLU A 16 8.33 -5.97 3.45
CA GLU A 16 7.47 -6.95 4.09
C GLU A 16 7.26 -6.56 5.55
N THR A 17 6.05 -6.80 6.06
CA THR A 17 5.70 -6.47 7.44
C THR A 17 4.63 -7.41 7.96
N ASP A 18 4.62 -7.63 9.26
CA ASP A 18 3.55 -8.33 9.95
C ASP A 18 2.60 -7.37 10.68
N LEU A 19 2.84 -6.07 10.58
CA LEU A 19 2.08 -5.00 11.23
C LEU A 19 1.99 -5.17 12.75
N ALA A 20 2.96 -5.83 13.37
CA ALA A 20 2.90 -6.18 14.80
C ALA A 20 2.74 -4.97 15.72
N GLN A 21 3.37 -3.84 15.37
CA GLN A 21 3.27 -2.62 16.17
C GLN A 21 1.85 -2.06 16.24
N LEU A 22 1.01 -2.38 15.25
CA LEU A 22 -0.36 -1.88 15.16
C LEU A 22 -1.34 -2.69 16.02
N LYS A 23 -0.90 -3.83 16.57
CA LYS A 23 -1.70 -4.62 17.51
C LYS A 23 -1.77 -3.97 18.87
N GLN A 24 -0.71 -3.28 19.27
CA GLN A 24 -0.60 -2.68 20.60
C GLN A 24 -1.34 -1.36 20.68
N LYS A 25 -1.24 -0.54 19.63
CA LYS A 25 -1.95 0.72 19.52
C LYS A 25 -2.11 1.11 18.06
N PRO A 26 -3.16 1.87 17.73
CA PRO A 26 -3.32 2.35 16.37
C PRO A 26 -2.22 3.35 16.00
N LEU A 27 -1.90 3.43 14.73
CA LEU A 27 -0.96 4.41 14.19
C LEU A 27 -1.67 5.23 13.13
N HIS A 28 -1.55 6.56 13.23
CA HIS A 28 -2.10 7.46 12.23
C HIS A 28 -1.03 7.72 11.17
N PHE A 29 -1.18 7.09 10.02
CA PHE A 29 -0.27 7.30 8.90
C PHE A 29 -0.62 8.59 8.18
N LYS A 30 0.40 9.42 7.95
CA LYS A 30 0.27 10.72 7.26
C LYS A 30 0.90 10.67 5.88
N CYS A 31 0.91 9.51 5.27
CA CYS A 31 1.44 9.25 3.93
C CYS A 31 0.53 8.25 3.24
N GLY A 32 0.66 8.11 1.93
CA GLY A 32 -0.08 7.10 1.21
C GLY A 32 0.40 5.71 1.57
N ILE A 33 -0.52 4.75 1.62
CA ILE A 33 -0.25 3.37 1.99
C ILE A 33 -0.95 2.45 1.01
N TYR A 34 -0.21 1.47 0.51
CA TYR A 34 -0.75 0.41 -0.32
C TYR A 34 -0.28 -0.92 0.27
N LEU A 35 -1.22 -1.72 0.75
CA LEU A 35 -0.96 -2.99 1.41
C LEU A 35 -1.51 -4.15 0.60
N ILE A 36 -0.74 -5.23 0.51
CA ILE A 36 -1.22 -6.51 0.00
C ILE A 36 -0.92 -7.61 1.02
N CYS A 37 -1.87 -8.50 1.24
CA CYS A 37 -1.69 -9.62 2.15
C CYS A 37 -1.09 -10.80 1.39
N THR A 38 0.06 -11.30 1.84
CA THR A 38 0.76 -12.41 1.19
C THR A 38 0.58 -13.73 1.92
N HIS A 39 0.36 -13.70 3.24
CA HIS A 39 0.17 -14.91 4.06
C HIS A 39 -0.79 -14.63 5.18
N GLY A 40 -1.62 -15.64 5.52
CA GLY A 40 -2.50 -15.55 6.68
C GLY A 40 -3.61 -14.53 6.51
N GLN A 41 -4.03 -13.97 7.63
CA GLN A 41 -5.11 -12.98 7.65
C GLN A 41 -5.03 -12.09 8.87
N ALA A 42 -5.64 -10.91 8.75
CA ALA A 42 -5.75 -9.95 9.84
C ALA A 42 -7.09 -9.22 9.76
N LEU A 43 -7.56 -8.72 10.88
CA LEU A 43 -8.68 -7.80 10.93
C LEU A 43 -8.12 -6.40 11.14
N ILE A 44 -8.30 -5.53 10.16
CA ILE A 44 -7.76 -4.18 10.12
C ILE A 44 -8.87 -3.18 10.41
N SER A 45 -8.64 -2.27 11.37
CA SER A 45 -9.61 -1.24 11.73
C SER A 45 -9.05 0.14 11.43
N THR A 46 -9.89 1.01 10.86
CA THR A 46 -9.58 2.43 10.67
C THR A 46 -10.24 3.31 11.73
N GLY A 47 -10.92 2.68 12.71
CA GLY A 47 -11.73 3.39 13.68
C GLY A 47 -13.17 3.60 13.22
N VAL A 48 -13.39 3.65 11.92
CA VAL A 48 -14.72 3.81 11.31
C VAL A 48 -15.20 2.52 10.67
N GLN A 49 -14.30 1.81 10.02
CA GLN A 49 -14.58 0.57 9.31
C GLN A 49 -13.59 -0.51 9.72
N GLN A 50 -14.01 -1.76 9.57
CA GLN A 50 -13.12 -2.91 9.74
C GLN A 50 -13.10 -3.71 8.44
N TYR A 51 -11.91 -4.21 8.09
CA TYR A 51 -11.68 -4.96 6.86
C TYR A 51 -11.03 -6.30 7.17
N VAL A 52 -11.55 -7.35 6.56
CA VAL A 52 -10.90 -8.67 6.58
C VAL A 52 -9.79 -8.63 5.54
N PHE A 53 -8.55 -8.64 6.01
CA PHE A 53 -7.36 -8.54 5.17
C PHE A 53 -6.70 -9.91 5.11
N GLU A 54 -6.98 -10.64 4.05
CA GLU A 54 -6.52 -12.03 3.87
C GLU A 54 -5.74 -12.16 2.56
N GLU A 55 -5.22 -13.34 2.27
CA GLU A 55 -4.45 -13.55 1.05
C GLU A 55 -5.20 -13.06 -0.18
N GLN A 56 -4.46 -12.43 -1.11
CA GLN A 56 -4.99 -11.84 -2.33
C GLN A 56 -5.94 -10.66 -2.10
N THR A 57 -5.83 -10.01 -0.95
CA THR A 57 -6.56 -8.78 -0.64
C THR A 57 -5.59 -7.61 -0.67
N GLU A 58 -6.06 -6.49 -1.21
CA GLU A 58 -5.34 -5.22 -1.18
C GLU A 58 -6.11 -4.18 -0.39
N LEU A 59 -5.36 -3.33 0.32
CA LEU A 59 -5.87 -2.16 1.02
C LEU A 59 -5.08 -0.96 0.56
N ILE A 60 -5.79 0.11 0.15
CA ILE A 60 -5.14 1.33 -0.29
C ILE A 60 -5.73 2.55 0.42
N PHE A 61 -4.85 3.34 1.02
CA PHE A 61 -5.21 4.59 1.67
C PHE A 61 -4.32 5.69 1.09
N LEU A 62 -4.80 6.32 0.03
CA LEU A 62 -3.99 7.24 -0.78
C LEU A 62 -3.49 8.46 -0.01
N THR A 63 -4.25 8.91 0.97
CA THR A 63 -3.90 10.09 1.79
C THR A 63 -3.57 9.73 3.23
N GLY A 64 -3.39 8.44 3.50
CA GLY A 64 -3.15 7.94 4.85
C GLY A 64 -4.42 7.63 5.60
N SER A 65 -4.27 7.08 6.79
CA SER A 65 -5.40 6.71 7.65
C SER A 65 -4.91 6.30 9.02
N LEU A 66 -5.84 6.28 9.99
CA LEU A 66 -5.61 5.61 11.26
C LEU A 66 -5.78 4.10 11.03
N ILE A 67 -4.79 3.32 11.44
CA ILE A 67 -4.80 1.87 11.23
C ILE A 67 -4.47 1.14 12.52
N GLN A 68 -5.28 0.15 12.85
CA GLN A 68 -5.07 -0.75 13.97
C GLN A 68 -5.29 -2.18 13.50
N VAL A 69 -4.45 -3.10 13.97
CA VAL A 69 -4.68 -4.54 13.79
C VAL A 69 -5.41 -5.06 15.00
N VAL A 70 -6.68 -5.44 14.81
CA VAL A 70 -7.51 -5.95 15.89
C VAL A 70 -7.08 -7.36 16.28
N GLN A 71 -6.83 -8.20 15.28
CA GLN A 71 -6.32 -9.54 15.44
C GLN A 71 -5.66 -10.00 14.15
N SER A 72 -4.79 -10.99 14.25
CA SER A 72 -4.14 -11.57 13.08
C SER A 72 -3.76 -13.02 13.35
N SER A 73 -3.65 -13.82 12.29
CA SER A 73 -3.11 -15.17 12.39
C SER A 73 -1.61 -15.11 12.67
N TYR A 74 -1.06 -16.19 13.19
CA TYR A 74 0.37 -16.23 13.56
C TYR A 74 1.29 -16.12 12.34
N ASP A 75 0.82 -16.54 11.17
CA ASP A 75 1.58 -16.52 9.93
C ASP A 75 1.31 -15.28 9.08
N PHE A 76 0.57 -14.31 9.61
CA PHE A 76 0.18 -13.12 8.87
C PHE A 76 1.40 -12.34 8.38
N LYS A 77 1.44 -12.07 7.08
CA LYS A 77 2.43 -11.22 6.45
C LYS A 77 1.80 -10.41 5.33
N ALA A 78 2.29 -9.20 5.18
CA ALA A 78 1.86 -8.27 4.15
C ALA A 78 3.07 -7.62 3.49
N ARG A 79 2.86 -7.07 2.32
CA ARG A 79 3.81 -6.13 1.69
C ARG A 79 3.18 -4.75 1.77
N ILE A 80 3.98 -3.77 2.16
CA ILE A 80 3.52 -2.39 2.28
C ILE A 80 4.36 -1.50 1.37
N LEU A 81 3.66 -0.66 0.60
CA LEU A 81 4.25 0.43 -0.17
C LEU A 81 3.76 1.72 0.48
N MET A 82 4.70 2.54 0.94
CA MET A 82 4.42 3.85 1.52
C MET A 82 4.98 4.92 0.61
N PHE A 83 4.24 6.01 0.44
CA PHE A 83 4.69 7.09 -0.44
C PHE A 83 4.34 8.45 0.16
N PRO A 84 5.26 9.44 0.01
CA PRO A 84 5.04 10.77 0.56
C PRO A 84 3.81 11.44 -0.04
N GLN A 85 3.03 12.14 0.79
CA GLN A 85 1.87 12.89 0.32
C GLN A 85 2.22 13.92 -0.73
N GLU A 86 3.34 14.60 -0.56
CA GLU A 86 3.78 15.63 -1.50
C GLU A 86 3.99 15.06 -2.90
N ILE A 87 4.66 13.92 -2.99
CA ILE A 87 4.89 13.25 -4.27
C ILE A 87 3.57 12.74 -4.85
N PHE A 88 2.71 12.19 -4.00
CA PHE A 88 1.41 11.70 -4.43
C PHE A 88 0.56 12.82 -5.04
N LEU A 89 0.49 13.97 -4.36
CA LEU A 89 -0.31 15.09 -4.86
C LEU A 89 0.20 15.58 -6.21
N LYS A 90 1.51 15.67 -6.39
CA LYS A 90 2.10 16.05 -7.68
C LYS A 90 1.81 15.02 -8.77
N ALA A 91 1.84 13.74 -8.42
CA ALA A 91 1.62 12.66 -9.38
C ALA A 91 0.16 12.54 -9.80
N VAL A 92 -0.79 12.81 -8.88
CA VAL A 92 -2.21 12.64 -9.15
C VAL A 92 -2.84 13.84 -9.85
N LEU A 93 -2.30 15.05 -9.66
CA LEU A 93 -2.88 16.27 -10.23
C LEU A 93 -3.13 16.20 -11.75
N PRO A 94 -2.18 15.72 -12.57
CA PRO A 94 -2.44 15.61 -14.01
C PRO A 94 -3.34 14.45 -14.40
N ILE A 95 -3.71 13.59 -13.46
CA ILE A 95 -4.58 12.43 -13.72
C ILE A 95 -6.00 12.81 -13.31
N ASP A 96 -6.81 13.24 -14.27
CA ASP A 96 -8.21 13.60 -14.02
C ASP A 96 -9.07 12.33 -14.12
N THR A 97 -9.41 11.76 -12.97
CA THR A 97 -10.18 10.53 -12.94
C THR A 97 -11.11 10.47 -11.72
N PRO A 98 -12.33 9.94 -11.88
CA PRO A 98 -13.22 9.69 -10.74
C PRO A 98 -12.73 8.55 -9.83
N TYR A 99 -11.78 7.73 -10.28
CA TYR A 99 -11.29 6.58 -9.51
C TYR A 99 -10.58 6.98 -8.22
N TYR A 100 -10.08 8.21 -8.13
CA TYR A 100 -9.53 8.74 -6.89
C TYR A 100 -10.55 8.67 -5.75
N ASN A 101 -11.76 9.17 -6.00
CA ASN A 101 -12.84 9.14 -5.01
C ASN A 101 -13.31 7.71 -4.75
N TYR A 102 -13.36 6.89 -5.79
CA TYR A 102 -13.74 5.49 -5.64
C TYR A 102 -12.78 4.75 -4.71
N ALA A 103 -11.48 4.92 -4.91
CA ALA A 103 -10.46 4.29 -4.06
C ALA A 103 -10.56 4.77 -2.60
N HIS A 104 -10.91 6.04 -2.40
CA HIS A 104 -11.10 6.59 -1.06
C HIS A 104 -12.30 5.96 -0.35
N GLU A 105 -13.39 5.72 -1.07
CA GLU A 105 -14.61 5.13 -0.51
C GLU A 105 -14.52 3.60 -0.40
N HIS A 106 -13.74 2.97 -1.26
CA HIS A 106 -13.61 1.51 -1.35
C HIS A 106 -12.14 1.09 -1.27
N PRO A 107 -11.51 1.22 -0.09
CA PRO A 107 -10.08 0.98 0.04
C PRO A 107 -9.68 -0.50 0.01
N CYS A 108 -10.63 -1.42 0.17
CA CYS A 108 -10.36 -2.85 0.27
C CYS A 108 -10.88 -3.58 -0.96
N TYR A 109 -10.01 -4.37 -1.59
CA TYR A 109 -10.41 -5.19 -2.73
C TYR A 109 -9.83 -6.60 -2.57
N HIS A 110 -10.72 -7.59 -2.68
CA HIS A 110 -10.34 -8.99 -2.60
C HIS A 110 -10.35 -9.61 -4.00
N HIS A 111 -9.19 -10.13 -4.42
CA HIS A 111 -9.04 -10.75 -5.74
C HIS A 111 -9.65 -12.13 -5.76
N THR A 112 -10.42 -12.42 -6.82
CA THR A 112 -11.09 -13.69 -7.02
C THR A 112 -10.23 -14.65 -7.83
N GLU A 113 -10.71 -15.87 -8.04
CA GLU A 113 -9.95 -16.91 -8.76
C GLU A 113 -10.03 -16.76 -10.29
N ASP A 114 -10.83 -15.83 -10.81
CA ASP A 114 -10.93 -15.65 -12.25
C ASP A 114 -9.59 -15.18 -12.84
N GLU A 115 -9.40 -15.48 -14.12
CA GLU A 115 -8.15 -15.24 -14.82
C GLU A 115 -7.72 -13.78 -14.80
N ARG A 116 -8.66 -12.86 -14.98
CA ARG A 116 -8.37 -11.42 -15.01
C ARG A 116 -7.90 -10.93 -13.64
N SER A 117 -8.59 -11.36 -12.59
CA SER A 117 -8.26 -10.99 -11.22
C SER A 117 -6.87 -11.52 -10.83
N GLN A 118 -6.56 -12.75 -11.22
CA GLN A 118 -5.26 -13.36 -10.93
C GLN A 118 -4.13 -12.66 -11.70
N LYS A 119 -4.40 -12.22 -12.92
CA LYS A 119 -3.44 -11.44 -13.68
C LYS A 119 -3.14 -10.12 -12.99
N THR A 120 -4.18 -9.41 -12.55
CA THR A 120 -4.02 -8.15 -11.82
C THR A 120 -3.23 -8.35 -10.53
N TRP A 121 -3.51 -9.43 -9.80
CA TRP A 121 -2.77 -9.76 -8.58
C TRP A 121 -1.27 -9.94 -8.84
N LYS A 122 -0.91 -10.64 -9.93
CA LYS A 122 0.49 -10.79 -10.32
C LYS A 122 1.12 -9.44 -10.64
N GLU A 123 0.40 -8.57 -11.32
CA GLU A 123 0.90 -7.25 -11.69
C GLU A 123 1.14 -6.38 -10.45
N ILE A 124 0.27 -6.45 -9.45
CA ILE A 124 0.48 -5.74 -8.18
C ILE A 124 1.79 -6.18 -7.53
N ASN A 125 2.04 -7.48 -7.50
CA ASN A 125 3.29 -8.00 -6.93
C ASN A 125 4.51 -7.54 -7.71
N LEU A 126 4.41 -7.42 -9.03
CA LEU A 126 5.49 -6.88 -9.86
C LEU A 126 5.75 -5.40 -9.56
N TRP A 127 4.70 -4.61 -9.31
CA TRP A 127 4.88 -3.22 -8.88
C TRP A 127 5.64 -3.12 -7.55
N MET A 128 5.30 -4.00 -6.61
CA MET A 128 6.01 -4.06 -5.33
C MET A 128 7.48 -4.46 -5.52
N ASP A 129 7.74 -5.45 -6.36
CA ASP A 129 9.11 -5.88 -6.68
C ASP A 129 9.90 -4.74 -7.31
N MET A 130 9.29 -3.99 -8.21
CA MET A 130 9.94 -2.85 -8.86
C MET A 130 10.27 -1.76 -7.85
N ALA A 131 9.37 -1.46 -6.92
CA ALA A 131 9.62 -0.47 -5.89
C ALA A 131 10.80 -0.88 -4.99
N GLU A 132 10.84 -2.14 -4.59
CA GLU A 132 11.97 -2.65 -3.80
C GLU A 132 13.28 -2.53 -4.56
N MET A 133 13.29 -2.93 -5.82
CA MET A 133 14.48 -2.87 -6.65
C MET A 133 14.98 -1.43 -6.84
N GLN A 134 14.08 -0.51 -7.14
CA GLN A 134 14.46 0.87 -7.44
C GLN A 134 14.85 1.67 -6.20
N PHE A 135 14.16 1.46 -5.08
CA PHE A 135 14.25 2.38 -3.96
C PHE A 135 14.81 1.77 -2.68
N MET A 136 14.74 0.45 -2.52
CA MET A 136 15.23 -0.23 -1.31
C MET A 136 16.59 -0.89 -1.55
N ASP A 137 16.77 -1.56 -2.68
CA ASP A 137 18.01 -2.26 -2.99
C ASP A 137 19.12 -1.33 -3.46
N ASN A 138 18.75 -0.18 -4.00
CA ASN A 138 19.68 0.81 -4.54
C ASN A 138 19.31 2.20 -4.06
N THR A 139 20.30 3.11 -4.08
CA THR A 139 20.05 4.54 -3.86
C THR A 139 20.11 5.23 -5.21
N PRO A 140 18.96 5.56 -5.82
CA PRO A 140 18.97 6.15 -7.15
C PRO A 140 19.53 7.58 -7.14
N GLN A 141 20.29 7.92 -8.17
CA GLN A 141 20.92 9.24 -8.32
C GLN A 141 19.87 10.34 -8.46
N PHE A 142 18.78 10.06 -9.16
CA PHE A 142 17.70 11.02 -9.41
C PHE A 142 16.44 10.60 -8.65
N ARG A 143 16.58 10.44 -7.34
CA ARG A 143 15.55 9.79 -6.52
C ARG A 143 14.19 10.49 -6.61
N GLN A 144 14.14 11.80 -6.44
CA GLN A 144 12.87 12.53 -6.47
C GLN A 144 12.12 12.34 -7.79
N GLN A 145 12.84 12.47 -8.91
CA GLN A 145 12.25 12.31 -10.22
C GLN A 145 11.81 10.88 -10.46
N GLN A 146 12.59 9.90 -10.00
CA GLN A 146 12.23 8.49 -10.16
C GLN A 146 11.05 8.11 -9.30
N GLU A 147 10.97 8.64 -8.08
CA GLU A 147 9.81 8.40 -7.22
C GLU A 147 8.54 8.99 -7.83
N TYR A 148 8.63 10.20 -8.36
CA TYR A 148 7.51 10.83 -9.06
C TYR A 148 7.06 10.00 -10.27
N ASN A 149 8.00 9.59 -11.10
CA ASN A 149 7.69 8.80 -12.30
C ASN A 149 7.08 7.44 -11.95
N PHE A 150 7.66 6.78 -10.96
CA PHE A 150 7.16 5.49 -10.49
C PHE A 150 5.72 5.62 -10.00
N LEU A 151 5.47 6.57 -9.11
CA LEU A 151 4.17 6.74 -8.51
C LEU A 151 3.11 7.15 -9.53
N GLN A 152 3.46 8.05 -10.48
CA GLN A 152 2.54 8.45 -11.54
C GLN A 152 2.16 7.26 -12.42
N ASN A 153 3.13 6.43 -12.79
CA ASN A 153 2.87 5.23 -13.58
C ASN A 153 2.01 4.23 -12.82
N LEU A 154 2.29 4.03 -11.53
CA LEU A 154 1.49 3.14 -10.70
C LEU A 154 0.04 3.62 -10.60
N LEU A 155 -0.16 4.91 -10.37
CA LEU A 155 -1.50 5.48 -10.26
C LEU A 155 -2.28 5.36 -11.57
N MET A 156 -1.63 5.61 -12.71
CA MET A 156 -2.27 5.45 -14.01
C MET A 156 -2.68 3.99 -14.25
N TRP A 157 -1.84 3.05 -13.84
CA TRP A 157 -2.19 1.63 -13.93
C TRP A 157 -3.34 1.28 -13.00
N LEU A 158 -3.30 1.78 -11.77
CA LEU A 158 -4.28 1.49 -10.73
C LEU A 158 -5.68 2.02 -11.10
N PHE A 159 -5.74 3.19 -11.71
CA PHE A 159 -6.98 3.87 -12.05
C PHE A 159 -7.47 3.57 -13.48
N ASN A 160 -6.80 2.68 -14.16
CA ASN A 160 -7.16 2.33 -15.54
C ASN A 160 -8.32 1.33 -15.63
#